data_3620416d342b6c36b724d4386988eb2d
#
_entry.id   3620416d342b6c36b724d4386988eb2d
#
_cell.length_a   1.000
_cell.length_b   1.000
_cell.length_c   1.000
_cell.angle_alpha   90.00
_cell.angle_beta   90.00
_cell.angle_gamma   90.00
#
_symmetry.space_group_name_H-M   'P 1'
#
loop_
_entity.id
_entity.type
_entity.pdbx_description
1 polymer ?
#
loop_
_entity_poly.entity_id
_entity_poly.type
_entity_poly.pdbx_seq_one_letter_code
_entity_poly.pdbx_strand_id
1 'polypeptide(L)' 'MDKLLLNTKFVKNMIAKAIAKTALKALGIDLSLQLESLEIEHEDGGRITVDICATASMGEADLDKLVDKLM' A
#
# COMPACT_ATOMS: atom_id res chain seq x y z
N MET A 1 0.84 6.91 23.93
CA MET A 1 1.19 5.77 23.20
C MET A 1 1.38 6.07 21.76
N ASP A 2 2.53 5.91 21.35
CA ASP A 2 2.86 6.60 20.17
C ASP A 2 3.09 5.72 18.99
N LYS A 3 3.19 4.44 19.17
CA LYS A 3 3.32 3.51 18.07
C LYS A 3 2.16 2.58 18.05
N LEU A 4 1.44 2.63 16.96
CA LEU A 4 0.41 1.64 16.73
C LEU A 4 1.08 0.35 16.29
N LEU A 5 0.63 -0.75 16.85
CA LEU A 5 1.17 -2.05 16.51
C LEU A 5 0.61 -2.51 15.17
N LEU A 6 0.93 -1.76 14.12
CA LEU A 6 0.46 -2.06 12.78
C LEU A 6 1.42 -2.94 12.01
N ASN A 7 2.49 -3.39 12.66
CA ASN A 7 3.49 -4.22 12.01
C ASN A 7 3.22 -5.71 12.12
N THR A 8 2.03 -6.09 12.58
CA THR A 8 1.69 -7.49 12.58
C THR A 8 1.45 -7.97 11.15
N LYS A 9 1.79 -9.20 10.90
CA LYS A 9 1.61 -9.80 9.58
C LYS A 9 0.15 -9.73 9.14
N PHE A 10 -0.76 -9.91 10.07
CA PHE A 10 -2.19 -9.86 9.77
C PHE A 10 -2.61 -8.48 9.26
N VAL A 11 -2.20 -7.43 9.96
CA VAL A 11 -2.56 -6.06 9.59
C VAL A 11 -1.92 -5.68 8.26
N LYS A 12 -0.66 -6.06 8.06
CA LYS A 12 0.02 -5.78 6.79
C LYS A 12 -0.71 -6.45 5.63
N ASN A 13 -1.12 -7.69 5.80
CA ASN A 13 -1.85 -8.39 4.75
C ASN A 13 -3.20 -7.75 4.47
N MET A 14 -3.88 -7.30 5.51
CA MET A 14 -5.16 -6.62 5.34
C MET A 14 -5.02 -5.36 4.52
N ILE A 15 -4.03 -4.55 4.86
CA ILE A 15 -3.79 -3.29 4.16
C ILE A 15 -3.38 -3.56 2.72
N ALA A 16 -2.51 -4.54 2.50
CA ALA A 16 -2.07 -4.89 1.16
C ALA A 16 -3.23 -5.33 0.29
N LYS A 17 -4.13 -6.14 0.83
CA LYS A 17 -5.32 -6.58 0.10
C LYS A 17 -6.25 -5.42 -0.22
N ALA A 18 -6.43 -4.51 0.72
CA ALA A 18 -7.28 -3.36 0.51
C ALA A 18 -6.75 -2.47 -0.61
N ILE A 19 -5.45 -2.24 -0.62
CA ILE A 19 -4.82 -1.42 -1.66
C ILE A 19 -4.93 -2.11 -3.03
N ALA A 20 -4.64 -3.42 -3.08
CA ALA A 20 -4.73 -4.17 -4.32
C ALA A 20 -6.15 -4.19 -4.87
N LYS A 21 -7.12 -4.33 -3.99
CA LYS A 21 -8.53 -4.32 -4.38
C LYS A 21 -8.94 -2.96 -4.92
N THR A 22 -8.47 -1.90 -4.30
CA THR A 22 -8.76 -0.54 -4.77
C THR A 22 -8.13 -0.30 -6.13
N ALA A 23 -6.91 -0.77 -6.35
CA ALA A 23 -6.26 -0.63 -7.64
C ALA A 23 -7.02 -1.37 -8.73
N LEU A 24 -7.51 -2.57 -8.42
CA LEU A 24 -8.29 -3.34 -9.38
C LEU A 24 -9.58 -2.61 -9.75
N LYS A 25 -10.25 -2.07 -8.75
CA LYS A 25 -11.52 -1.36 -8.95
C LYS A 25 -11.34 -0.04 -9.67
N ALA A 26 -10.36 0.74 -9.26
CA ALA A 26 -10.19 2.09 -9.75
C ALA A 26 -9.43 2.14 -11.08
N LEU A 27 -8.45 1.27 -11.24
CA LEU A 27 -7.55 1.32 -12.39
C LEU A 27 -7.67 0.11 -13.31
N GLY A 28 -8.39 -0.93 -12.89
CA GLY A 28 -8.47 -2.16 -13.66
C GLY A 28 -7.17 -2.93 -13.69
N ILE A 29 -6.34 -2.74 -12.67
CA ILE A 29 -5.03 -3.36 -12.60
C ILE A 29 -5.04 -4.46 -11.54
N ASP A 30 -4.68 -5.66 -11.95
CA ASP A 30 -4.59 -6.79 -11.03
C ASP A 30 -3.14 -6.89 -10.54
N LEU A 31 -2.92 -6.47 -9.32
CA LEU A 31 -1.58 -6.51 -8.75
C LEU A 31 -1.55 -7.30 -7.45
N SER A 32 -0.40 -7.88 -7.18
CA SER A 32 -0.10 -8.51 -5.90
C SER A 32 0.77 -7.56 -5.10
N LEU A 33 0.32 -7.23 -3.91
CA LEU A 33 1.04 -6.30 -3.06
C LEU A 33 1.48 -7.00 -1.79
N GLN A 34 2.73 -6.82 -1.44
CA GLN A 34 3.29 -7.35 -0.21
C GLN A 34 3.88 -6.21 0.59
N LEU A 35 3.33 -5.98 1.76
CA LEU A 35 3.86 -4.98 2.66
C LEU A 35 4.95 -5.60 3.53
N GLU A 36 6.12 -4.98 3.49
CA GLU A 36 7.25 -5.47 4.27
C GLU A 36 7.35 -4.75 5.60
N SER A 37 7.05 -3.47 5.61
CA SER A 37 7.01 -2.73 6.86
C SER A 37 6.02 -1.59 6.75
N LEU A 38 5.45 -1.24 7.90
CA LEU A 38 4.52 -0.14 8.01
C LEU A 38 4.74 0.52 9.35
N GLU A 39 5.10 1.79 9.34
CA GLU A 39 5.31 2.55 10.55
C GLU A 39 4.50 3.83 10.49
N ILE A 40 3.85 4.14 11.60
CA ILE A 40 3.09 5.37 11.72
C ILE A 40 3.63 6.15 12.91
N GLU A 41 4.02 7.37 12.67
CA GLU A 41 4.52 8.25 13.70
C GLU A 41 3.60 9.46 13.84
N HIS A 42 3.31 9.81 15.07
CA HIS A 42 2.52 10.98 15.36
C HIS A 42 3.45 12.08 15.86
N GLU A 43 3.50 13.17 15.12
CA GLU A 43 4.39 14.27 15.45
C GLU A 43 3.62 15.40 16.11
N ASP A 44 4.35 16.26 16.80
CA ASP A 44 3.78 17.44 17.41
C ASP A 44 3.15 18.32 16.33
N GLY A 45 2.05 18.96 16.66
CA GLY A 45 1.35 19.78 15.70
C GLY A 45 0.31 19.03 14.89
N GLY A 46 0.05 17.78 15.24
CA GLY A 46 -1.00 17.01 14.60
C GLY A 46 -0.60 16.34 13.29
N ARG A 47 0.67 16.36 12.97
CA ARG A 47 1.15 15.70 11.76
C ARG A 47 1.30 14.21 11.97
N ILE A 48 0.97 13.45 10.97
CA ILE A 48 1.15 12.00 10.98
C ILE A 48 2.05 11.62 9.82
N THR A 49 3.12 10.89 10.12
CA THR A 49 4.03 10.40 9.11
C THR A 49 3.83 8.90 8.98
N VAL A 50 3.62 8.45 7.75
CA VAL A 50 3.42 7.03 7.46
C VAL A 50 4.54 6.56 6.56
N ASP A 51 5.34 5.62 7.06
CA ASP A 51 6.41 5.01 6.28
C ASP A 51 5.96 3.63 5.84
N ILE A 52 5.95 3.41 4.55
CA ILE A 52 5.52 2.14 3.98
C ILE A 52 6.62 1.59 3.10
N CYS A 53 6.98 0.34 3.32
CA CYS A 53 7.88 -0.37 2.44
C CYS A 53 7.10 -1.54 1.86
N ALA A 54 6.94 -1.56 0.55
CA ALA A 54 6.10 -2.55 -0.10
C ALA A 54 6.69 -2.96 -1.45
N THR A 55 6.35 -4.18 -1.85
CA THR A 55 6.70 -4.71 -3.16
C THR A 55 5.40 -5.03 -3.90
N ALA A 56 5.30 -4.57 -5.12
CA ALA A 56 4.14 -4.84 -5.95
C ALA A 56 4.56 -5.64 -7.17
N SER A 57 3.77 -6.64 -7.50
CA SER A 57 3.98 -7.45 -8.69
C SER A 57 2.73 -7.37 -9.57
N MET A 58 2.92 -7.23 -10.85
CA MET A 58 1.81 -7.16 -11.78
C MET A 58 2.25 -7.67 -13.14
N GLY A 59 1.27 -8.01 -13.97
CA GLY A 59 1.56 -8.42 -15.33
C GLY A 59 2.00 -7.25 -16.18
N GLU A 60 2.66 -7.55 -17.26
CA GLU A 60 3.17 -6.53 -18.18
C GLU A 60 2.05 -5.66 -18.74
N ALA A 61 0.93 -6.28 -19.09
CA ALA A 61 -0.23 -5.54 -19.58
C ALA A 61 -0.79 -4.59 -18.53
N ASP A 62 -0.76 -5.00 -17.27
CA ASP A 62 -1.24 -4.16 -16.19
C ASP A 62 -0.30 -2.99 -15.95
N LEU A 63 0.99 -3.22 -16.11
CA LEU A 63 1.96 -2.15 -15.99
C LEU A 63 1.74 -1.09 -17.07
N ASP A 64 1.46 -1.54 -18.28
CA ASP A 64 1.16 -0.62 -19.38
C ASP A 64 -0.07 0.23 -19.09
N LYS A 65 -1.10 -0.37 -18.49
CA LYS A 65 -2.29 0.36 -18.11
C LYS A 65 -1.98 1.42 -17.06
N LEU A 66 -1.13 1.06 -16.10
CA LEU A 66 -0.75 1.99 -15.05
C LEU A 66 0.01 3.17 -15.62
N VAL A 67 0.94 2.93 -16.51
CA VAL A 67 1.72 4.00 -17.14
C VAL A 67 0.80 4.92 -17.94
N ASP A 68 -0.14 4.36 -18.67
CA ASP A 68 -1.10 5.15 -19.44
C ASP A 68 -1.92 6.07 -18.53
N LYS A 69 -2.30 5.58 -17.38
CA LYS A 69 -3.12 6.38 -16.45
C LYS A 69 -2.33 7.46 -15.75
N LEU A 70 -1.04 7.27 -15.58
CA LEU A 70 -0.19 8.26 -14.93
C LEU A 70 0.29 9.34 -15.90
N MET A 71 0.18 9.09 -17.16
CA MET A 71 0.53 10.04 -18.20
C MET A 71 -0.73 10.62 -18.80
#